data_173ccccf522eeaf7d22b36c606d0d876
#
_entry.id   173ccccf522eeaf7d22b36c606d0d876
#
_cell.length_a   1.000
_cell.length_b   1.000
_cell.length_c   1.000
_cell.angle_alpha   90.00
_cell.angle_beta   90.00
_cell.angle_gamma   90.00
#
_symmetry.space_group_name_H-M   'P 1'
#
loop_
_entity.id
_entity.type
_entity.pdbx_description
1 polymer ?
#
loop_
_entity_poly.entity_id
_entity_poly.type
_entity_poly.pdbx_seq_one_letter_code
_entity_poly.pdbx_strand_id
1 'polypeptide(L)'
;MNNITKFEDITNSLISRRSLIKKGFAFGGLALMSSTLGSITAYSSQSFFNFTKVDCNNNDTITLPEQYNWSVVSKWGDPMWSDVEEFNQTSCGSHESQLKSVGDNNDGMELFITSDNKTLLAVNNEYTNHKIIFSNRKSLLPENKEDVLKGMYAHGVSIFEIKNSNNQWNLVKDSKYNRRITPFTKMEITGPAKGHSLMKTKEDKDGIYAKGTWNNCGSGRTPWGTYLTCEENFNNYFSSSDKNLKSTNELHRYGIRTREIGLNWAKADSRFDLSKEINEPNKVGYVVEIDPLNPNSTPKKHTALGRFKHENAELVISKNGKIVVYMGDDERGEYLYKYVSNESINKVKDKSTLLSNGNLYVAKFNDNFTGEWLLLDTQTTGLSSKAEVCIFTRLAASKVGATTMDRPEWIASNPKKNEVCCCLTNNKNRGIKTNKGGDKVDVDKVNPRKNNKYGQIVRWKP
;
A
#
# COMPACT_ATOMS: atom_id res chain seq x y z
N MET A 1 9.65 -6.04 32.32
CA MET A 1 9.03 -5.01 31.46
C MET A 1 10.15 -4.36 30.67
N ASN A 2 10.43 -4.85 29.47
CA ASN A 2 11.44 -4.25 28.61
C ASN A 2 10.77 -3.12 27.83
N ASN A 3 11.20 -1.89 28.11
CA ASN A 3 10.80 -0.72 27.35
C ASN A 3 11.25 -0.91 25.88
N ILE A 4 10.31 -1.22 25.01
CA ILE A 4 10.49 -1.00 23.58
C ILE A 4 10.52 0.53 23.44
N THR A 5 11.72 1.07 23.20
CA THR A 5 11.89 2.50 22.93
C THR A 5 11.07 2.80 21.69
N LYS A 6 9.95 3.48 21.85
CA LYS A 6 9.12 3.90 20.72
C LYS A 6 9.94 4.86 19.86
N PHE A 7 9.75 4.84 18.55
CA PHE A 7 10.36 5.83 17.64
C PHE A 7 10.15 7.28 18.13
N GLU A 8 9.07 7.51 18.87
CA GLU A 8 8.78 8.75 19.59
C GLU A 8 9.85 9.13 20.63
N ASP A 9 10.47 8.17 21.33
CA ASP A 9 11.50 8.44 22.32
C ASP A 9 12.82 8.81 21.65
N ILE A 10 13.10 8.24 20.48
CA ILE A 10 14.25 8.60 19.63
C ILE A 10 14.09 10.03 19.11
N THR A 11 12.90 10.41 18.65
CA THR A 11 12.62 11.77 18.14
C THR A 11 12.53 12.82 19.26
N ASN A 12 12.16 12.42 20.49
CA ASN A 12 12.15 13.31 21.66
C ASN A 12 13.55 13.66 22.17
N SER A 13 14.53 12.78 21.95
CA SER A 13 15.93 13.05 22.28
C SER A 13 16.59 14.03 21.30
N LEU A 14 15.94 14.35 20.18
CA LEU A 14 16.44 15.33 19.23
C LEU A 14 16.43 16.73 19.86
N ILE A 15 17.63 17.19 20.20
CA ILE A 15 17.92 18.54 20.70
C ILE A 15 17.22 19.55 19.75
N SER A 16 16.44 20.49 20.32
CA SER A 16 15.84 21.56 19.54
C SER A 16 16.92 22.30 18.72
N ARG A 17 16.59 22.79 17.51
CA ARG A 17 17.49 23.60 16.68
C ARG A 17 18.21 24.68 17.50
N ARG A 18 17.51 25.27 18.46
CA ARG A 18 18.03 26.31 19.36
C ARG A 18 19.07 25.78 20.32
N SER A 19 18.94 24.54 20.79
CA SER A 19 19.90 23.86 21.67
C SER A 19 21.12 23.38 20.87
N LEU A 20 20.97 23.00 19.62
CA LEU A 20 22.06 22.67 18.69
C LEU A 20 22.91 23.89 18.36
N ILE A 21 22.29 25.04 18.08
CA ILE A 21 22.97 26.30 17.80
C ILE A 21 23.71 26.79 19.07
N LYS A 22 23.10 26.71 20.26
CA LYS A 22 23.76 27.08 21.53
C LYS A 22 24.96 26.18 21.85
N LYS A 23 24.89 24.87 21.58
CA LYS A 23 26.02 23.95 21.75
C LYS A 23 27.10 24.16 20.69
N GLY A 24 26.72 24.46 19.43
CA GLY A 24 27.64 24.79 18.33
C GLY A 24 28.44 26.08 18.64
N PHE A 25 27.82 27.10 19.22
CA PHE A 25 28.51 28.32 19.63
C PHE A 25 29.44 28.11 20.84
N ALA A 26 29.10 27.25 21.79
CA ALA A 26 29.98 26.91 22.90
C ALA A 26 31.24 26.15 22.46
N PHE A 27 31.16 25.33 21.42
CA PHE A 27 32.33 24.62 20.86
C PHE A 27 33.10 25.47 19.86
N GLY A 28 32.46 26.34 19.08
CA GLY A 28 33.13 27.25 18.15
C GLY A 28 33.95 28.35 18.81
N GLY A 29 33.56 28.78 20.03
CA GLY A 29 34.31 29.79 20.81
C GLY A 29 35.62 29.27 21.44
N LEU A 30 35.73 27.96 21.65
CA LEU A 30 36.95 27.33 22.18
C LEU A 30 37.98 26.97 21.11
N ALA A 31 37.56 26.83 19.84
CA ALA A 31 38.46 26.51 18.72
C ALA A 31 39.28 27.71 18.20
N LEU A 32 38.93 28.94 18.59
CA LEU A 32 39.64 30.15 18.17
C LEU A 32 40.76 30.61 19.12
N MET A 33 40.98 29.92 20.28
CA MET A 33 42.01 30.32 21.26
C MET A 33 43.16 29.32 21.40
N SER A 34 43.32 28.31 20.54
CA SER A 34 44.50 27.44 20.58
C SER A 34 45.12 27.27 19.19
N SER A 35 45.80 28.34 18.73
CA SER A 35 46.75 28.25 17.63
C SER A 35 48.14 27.98 18.17
N THR A 36 48.44 26.76 18.59
CA THR A 36 49.80 26.21 18.65
C THR A 36 49.73 24.70 18.45
N LEU A 37 50.30 24.28 17.34
CA LEU A 37 50.83 22.97 16.94
C LEU A 37 50.48 21.78 17.84
N GLY A 38 49.55 20.98 17.41
CA GLY A 38 49.27 19.65 17.93
C GLY A 38 48.19 18.97 17.07
N SER A 39 48.50 17.78 16.60
CA SER A 39 47.68 16.92 15.74
C SER A 39 46.17 17.09 15.99
N ILE A 40 45.45 17.52 14.96
CA ILE A 40 43.98 17.50 14.94
C ILE A 40 43.58 16.03 14.91
N THR A 41 43.37 15.40 16.02
CA THR A 41 42.58 14.20 16.15
C THR A 41 41.17 14.58 15.65
N ALA A 42 40.80 14.05 14.52
CA ALA A 42 39.43 14.17 14.02
C ALA A 42 38.49 13.68 15.14
N TYR A 43 37.81 14.61 15.80
CA TYR A 43 36.68 14.27 16.64
C TYR A 43 35.66 13.63 15.74
N SER A 44 35.52 12.30 15.84
CA SER A 44 34.41 11.59 15.26
C SER A 44 33.14 12.31 15.73
N SER A 45 32.39 12.86 14.80
CA SER A 45 31.07 13.41 15.08
C SER A 45 30.27 12.30 15.77
N GLN A 46 30.02 12.47 17.08
CA GLN A 46 29.11 11.58 17.78
C GLN A 46 27.82 11.52 16.97
N SER A 47 27.54 10.36 16.37
CA SER A 47 26.38 10.19 15.52
C SER A 47 25.12 10.51 16.35
N PHE A 48 24.15 11.19 15.77
CA PHE A 48 22.84 11.45 16.38
C PHE A 48 22.12 10.16 16.81
N PHE A 49 22.56 9.05 16.29
CA PHE A 49 22.07 7.71 16.53
C PHE A 49 23.16 6.93 17.25
N ASN A 50 22.78 6.15 18.25
CA ASN A 50 23.72 5.31 19.02
C ASN A 50 24.15 4.05 18.24
N PHE A 51 24.47 4.20 16.95
CA PHE A 51 25.00 3.11 16.14
C PHE A 51 26.04 3.62 15.14
N THR A 52 26.96 2.75 14.78
CA THR A 52 27.97 3.00 13.75
C THR A 52 27.33 2.98 12.37
N LYS A 53 27.68 3.96 11.54
CA LYS A 53 27.26 4.01 10.15
C LYS A 53 27.71 2.75 9.40
N VAL A 54 26.83 2.15 8.61
CA VAL A 54 27.18 1.11 7.67
C VAL A 54 27.45 1.73 6.31
N ASP A 55 28.59 1.40 5.72
CA ASP A 55 28.93 1.83 4.37
C ASP A 55 28.24 0.99 3.31
N CYS A 56 28.02 1.59 2.12
CA CYS A 56 27.47 0.86 0.97
C CYS A 56 28.39 -0.30 0.60
N ASN A 57 27.80 -1.47 0.38
CA ASN A 57 28.53 -2.70 0.01
C ASN A 57 27.71 -3.56 -0.95
N ASN A 58 28.35 -4.60 -1.49
CA ASN A 58 27.75 -5.59 -2.38
C ASN A 58 27.72 -6.99 -1.76
N ASN A 59 27.70 -7.08 -0.43
CA ASN A 59 27.60 -8.35 0.28
C ASN A 59 26.26 -9.02 -0.05
N ASP A 60 26.27 -10.33 -0.24
CA ASP A 60 25.05 -11.13 -0.43
C ASP A 60 24.39 -11.43 0.93
N THR A 61 24.13 -10.39 1.70
CA THR A 61 23.50 -10.44 3.02
C THR A 61 23.00 -9.07 3.46
N ILE A 62 22.21 -9.03 4.53
CA ILE A 62 21.83 -7.80 5.21
C ILE A 62 22.97 -7.36 6.12
N THR A 63 23.64 -6.25 5.80
CA THR A 63 24.71 -5.68 6.62
C THR A 63 24.11 -4.69 7.61
N LEU A 64 24.34 -4.93 8.91
CA LEU A 64 23.85 -4.11 10.01
C LEU A 64 25.02 -3.57 10.83
N PRO A 65 24.79 -2.48 11.62
CA PRO A 65 25.72 -2.08 12.68
C PRO A 65 25.92 -3.21 13.70
N GLU A 66 27.09 -3.26 14.35
CA GLU A 66 27.48 -4.35 15.28
C GLU A 66 26.48 -4.61 16.42
N GLN A 67 25.68 -3.58 16.79
CA GLN A 67 24.71 -3.70 17.89
C GLN A 67 23.38 -4.33 17.46
N TYR A 68 23.22 -4.65 16.17
CA TYR A 68 21.96 -5.16 15.60
C TYR A 68 22.15 -6.55 15.00
N ASN A 69 21.11 -7.36 15.11
CA ASN A 69 20.99 -8.66 14.46
C ASN A 69 19.72 -8.68 13.63
N TRP A 70 19.67 -9.55 12.64
CA TRP A 70 18.46 -9.79 11.87
C TRP A 70 18.09 -11.27 11.89
N SER A 71 16.80 -11.54 11.75
CA SER A 71 16.26 -12.87 11.57
C SER A 71 15.07 -12.87 10.63
N VAL A 72 14.85 -13.97 9.93
CA VAL A 72 13.67 -14.18 9.08
C VAL A 72 12.51 -14.61 9.95
N VAL A 73 11.38 -13.89 9.89
CA VAL A 73 10.14 -14.23 10.62
C VAL A 73 9.31 -15.22 9.82
N SER A 74 9.19 -15.00 8.51
CA SER A 74 8.50 -15.90 7.59
C SER A 74 9.02 -15.71 6.17
N LYS A 75 8.87 -16.72 5.35
CA LYS A 75 9.24 -16.74 3.93
C LYS A 75 8.06 -17.17 3.09
N TRP A 76 8.09 -16.83 1.81
CA TRP A 76 7.18 -17.44 0.86
C TRP A 76 7.17 -18.98 0.99
N GLY A 77 5.97 -19.55 1.06
CA GLY A 77 5.78 -21.00 1.14
C GLY A 77 5.86 -21.58 2.56
N ASP A 78 6.23 -20.80 3.59
CA ASP A 78 6.20 -21.28 4.98
C ASP A 78 4.77 -21.66 5.37
N PRO A 79 4.51 -22.92 5.83
CA PRO A 79 3.17 -23.37 6.16
C PRO A 79 2.66 -22.71 7.44
N MET A 80 1.42 -22.23 7.40
CA MET A 80 0.74 -21.63 8.54
C MET A 80 -0.02 -22.65 9.39
N TRP A 81 -0.15 -23.88 8.90
CA TRP A 81 -0.80 -25.01 9.56
C TRP A 81 0.07 -26.26 9.50
N SER A 82 -0.05 -27.14 10.51
CA SER A 82 0.77 -28.37 10.63
C SER A 82 0.35 -29.48 9.66
N ASP A 83 -0.85 -29.40 9.08
CA ASP A 83 -1.34 -30.32 8.06
C ASP A 83 -0.81 -30.04 6.65
N VAL A 84 0.07 -29.06 6.50
CA VAL A 84 0.73 -28.68 5.24
C VAL A 84 2.19 -29.09 5.29
N GLU A 85 2.69 -29.69 4.20
CA GLU A 85 4.09 -30.04 4.06
C GLU A 85 5.00 -28.80 4.11
N GLU A 86 6.20 -28.98 4.68
CA GLU A 86 7.24 -27.94 4.63
C GLU A 86 7.61 -27.62 3.18
N PHE A 87 7.94 -26.35 2.94
CA PHE A 87 8.28 -25.89 1.59
C PHE A 87 9.47 -26.68 1.02
N ASN A 88 9.30 -27.24 -0.16
CA ASN A 88 10.34 -27.96 -0.90
C ASN A 88 10.76 -27.16 -2.13
N GLN A 89 12.03 -26.77 -2.20
CA GLN A 89 12.57 -25.94 -3.30
C GLN A 89 12.55 -26.66 -4.66
N THR A 90 12.62 -27.99 -4.69
CA THR A 90 12.60 -28.74 -5.94
C THR A 90 11.22 -28.77 -6.58
N SER A 91 10.17 -29.00 -5.78
CA SER A 91 8.78 -29.01 -6.24
C SER A 91 8.18 -27.60 -6.32
N CYS A 92 8.75 -26.64 -5.59
CA CYS A 92 8.20 -25.29 -5.37
C CYS A 92 6.79 -25.29 -4.76
N GLY A 93 6.39 -26.39 -4.09
CA GLY A 93 5.06 -26.56 -3.51
C GLY A 93 3.92 -26.71 -4.54
N SER A 94 2.76 -27.12 -4.09
CA SER A 94 1.52 -27.22 -4.87
C SER A 94 0.63 -25.98 -4.67
N HIS A 95 -0.47 -25.89 -5.43
CA HIS A 95 -1.47 -24.84 -5.20
C HIS A 95 -2.24 -25.07 -3.88
N GLU A 96 -2.49 -26.32 -3.49
CA GLU A 96 -3.13 -26.66 -2.21
C GLU A 96 -2.25 -26.24 -1.03
N SER A 97 -0.94 -26.53 -1.08
CA SER A 97 -0.01 -26.09 -0.04
C SER A 97 0.09 -24.57 0.01
N GLN A 98 0.12 -23.88 -1.15
CA GLN A 98 0.19 -22.41 -1.23
C GLN A 98 -1.03 -21.75 -0.62
N LEU A 99 -2.23 -22.34 -0.74
CA LEU A 99 -3.44 -21.81 -0.11
C LEU A 99 -3.33 -21.67 1.41
N LYS A 100 -2.52 -22.52 2.04
CA LYS A 100 -2.29 -22.60 3.49
C LYS A 100 -0.89 -22.11 3.92
N SER A 101 -0.16 -21.49 3.03
CA SER A 101 1.20 -21.01 3.31
C SER A 101 1.30 -19.50 3.14
N VAL A 102 2.34 -18.88 3.68
CA VAL A 102 2.66 -17.47 3.49
C VAL A 102 2.84 -17.18 1.99
N GLY A 103 2.29 -16.07 1.52
CA GLY A 103 2.37 -15.66 0.13
C GLY A 103 3.72 -15.05 -0.27
N ASP A 104 3.82 -14.66 -1.54
CA ASP A 104 5.05 -14.14 -2.14
C ASP A 104 5.10 -12.60 -2.07
N ASN A 105 6.30 -12.03 -2.19
CA ASN A 105 6.57 -10.59 -2.17
C ASN A 105 5.85 -9.86 -1.03
N ASN A 106 6.36 -10.04 0.19
CA ASN A 106 5.86 -9.38 1.38
C ASN A 106 6.04 -7.87 1.28
N ASP A 107 4.96 -7.12 1.53
CA ASP A 107 4.91 -5.67 1.48
C ASP A 107 4.31 -5.08 2.76
N GLY A 108 3.35 -4.16 2.67
CA GLY A 108 2.72 -3.51 3.82
C GLY A 108 2.36 -4.50 4.92
N MET A 109 2.69 -4.15 6.16
CA MET A 109 2.47 -5.02 7.31
C MET A 109 2.16 -4.24 8.58
N GLU A 110 1.43 -4.89 9.49
CA GLU A 110 1.06 -4.32 10.79
C GLU A 110 1.02 -5.38 11.89
N LEU A 111 1.35 -4.98 13.11
CA LEU A 111 1.27 -5.83 14.29
C LEU A 111 -0.01 -5.54 15.10
N PHE A 112 -0.68 -6.60 15.52
CA PHE A 112 -1.87 -6.52 16.37
C PHE A 112 -1.69 -7.35 17.63
N ILE A 113 -2.18 -6.83 18.74
CA ILE A 113 -2.13 -7.53 20.04
C ILE A 113 -3.55 -7.97 20.38
N THR A 114 -3.71 -9.26 20.65
CA THR A 114 -4.99 -9.85 21.08
C THR A 114 -5.26 -9.58 22.55
N SER A 115 -6.49 -9.81 22.98
CA SER A 115 -6.87 -9.67 24.40
C SER A 115 -6.15 -10.65 25.33
N ASP A 116 -5.72 -11.81 24.79
CA ASP A 116 -4.90 -12.81 25.48
C ASP A 116 -3.38 -12.60 25.28
N ASN A 117 -2.99 -11.37 24.90
CA ASN A 117 -1.61 -10.90 24.77
C ASN A 117 -0.74 -11.67 23.75
N LYS A 118 -1.36 -12.16 22.68
CA LYS A 118 -0.66 -12.72 21.53
C LYS A 118 -0.36 -11.66 20.51
N THR A 119 0.73 -11.81 19.79
CA THR A 119 1.11 -10.90 18.71
C THR A 119 0.73 -11.52 17.36
N LEU A 120 -0.08 -10.80 16.58
CA LEU A 120 -0.41 -11.16 15.21
C LEU A 120 0.33 -10.27 14.24
N LEU A 121 0.85 -10.83 13.18
CA LEU A 121 1.36 -10.12 12.02
C LEU A 121 0.35 -10.25 10.88
N ALA A 122 -0.14 -9.12 10.37
CA ALA A 122 -0.83 -9.04 9.10
C ALA A 122 0.18 -8.53 8.07
N VAL A 123 0.34 -9.22 6.94
CA VAL A 123 1.31 -8.86 5.90
C VAL A 123 0.71 -9.06 4.51
N ASN A 124 0.87 -8.07 3.66
CA ASN A 124 0.49 -8.13 2.26
C ASN A 124 1.41 -9.07 1.48
N ASN A 125 0.82 -9.80 0.52
CA ASN A 125 1.54 -10.59 -0.45
C ASN A 125 1.19 -10.02 -1.83
N GLU A 126 2.05 -9.16 -2.35
CA GLU A 126 1.73 -8.23 -3.43
C GLU A 126 1.62 -8.91 -4.78
N TYR A 127 2.71 -9.49 -5.28
CA TYR A 127 2.78 -10.15 -6.59
C TYR A 127 3.59 -11.44 -6.51
N THR A 128 3.81 -12.12 -7.63
CA THR A 128 4.62 -13.34 -7.68
C THR A 128 5.86 -13.14 -8.55
N ASN A 129 7.02 -13.56 -8.03
CA ASN A 129 8.22 -13.68 -8.83
C ASN A 129 8.20 -15.03 -9.58
N HIS A 130 7.69 -15.01 -10.80
CA HIS A 130 7.51 -16.22 -11.61
C HIS A 130 8.79 -17.06 -11.77
N LYS A 131 9.96 -16.44 -11.91
CA LYS A 131 11.24 -17.14 -12.02
C LYS A 131 11.62 -17.93 -10.76
N ILE A 132 11.04 -17.54 -9.61
CA ILE A 132 11.25 -18.23 -8.34
C ILE A 132 10.12 -19.25 -8.12
N ILE A 133 8.86 -18.80 -8.13
CA ILE A 133 7.70 -19.66 -7.82
C ILE A 133 7.49 -20.78 -8.83
N PHE A 134 7.94 -20.61 -10.08
CA PHE A 134 7.92 -21.60 -11.17
C PHE A 134 9.32 -22.00 -11.64
N SER A 135 10.32 -21.95 -10.76
CA SER A 135 11.70 -22.37 -11.10
C SER A 135 11.80 -23.84 -11.51
N ASN A 136 10.83 -24.67 -11.13
CA ASN A 136 10.67 -26.07 -11.54
C ASN A 136 9.97 -26.24 -12.92
N ARG A 137 9.62 -25.14 -13.60
CA ARG A 137 9.04 -25.15 -14.96
C ARG A 137 10.07 -24.69 -15.99
N LYS A 138 10.08 -25.32 -17.17
CA LYS A 138 11.02 -24.95 -18.26
C LYS A 138 10.81 -23.51 -18.75
N SER A 139 9.57 -23.05 -18.80
CA SER A 139 9.20 -21.70 -19.22
C SER A 139 9.45 -20.64 -18.15
N LEU A 140 9.67 -21.03 -16.88
CA LEU A 140 9.65 -20.16 -15.69
C LEU A 140 8.33 -19.36 -15.56
N LEU A 141 7.24 -19.93 -16.09
CA LEU A 141 5.88 -19.36 -16.10
C LEU A 141 4.87 -20.47 -15.73
N PRO A 142 3.63 -20.11 -15.35
CA PRO A 142 2.58 -21.10 -15.14
C PRO A 142 2.26 -21.84 -16.44
N GLU A 143 2.37 -23.19 -16.44
CA GLU A 143 2.19 -24.04 -17.61
C GLU A 143 0.80 -24.69 -17.66
N ASN A 144 0.14 -24.86 -16.52
CA ASN A 144 -1.18 -25.48 -16.38
C ASN A 144 -2.06 -24.68 -15.42
N LYS A 145 -3.31 -25.14 -15.20
CA LYS A 145 -4.28 -24.47 -14.33
C LYS A 145 -3.82 -24.48 -12.86
N GLU A 146 -3.23 -25.55 -12.39
CA GLU A 146 -2.73 -25.70 -11.02
C GLU A 146 -1.61 -24.71 -10.74
N ASP A 147 -0.73 -24.46 -11.69
CA ASP A 147 0.32 -23.43 -11.59
C ASP A 147 -0.31 -22.02 -11.50
N VAL A 148 -1.31 -21.73 -12.32
CA VAL A 148 -2.03 -20.44 -12.25
C VAL A 148 -2.69 -20.27 -10.87
N LEU A 149 -3.36 -21.31 -10.36
CA LEU A 149 -3.96 -21.30 -9.02
C LEU A 149 -2.89 -21.08 -7.93
N LYS A 150 -1.73 -21.73 -8.04
CA LYS A 150 -0.60 -21.50 -7.13
C LYS A 150 -0.17 -20.03 -7.14
N GLY A 151 0.01 -19.44 -8.31
CA GLY A 151 0.27 -17.99 -8.45
C GLY A 151 -0.81 -17.12 -7.82
N MET A 152 -2.09 -17.45 -8.05
CA MET A 152 -3.21 -16.73 -7.44
C MET A 152 -3.19 -16.83 -5.91
N TYR A 153 -2.99 -18.01 -5.34
CA TYR A 153 -2.94 -18.22 -3.90
C TYR A 153 -1.70 -17.60 -3.23
N ALA A 154 -0.65 -17.30 -3.98
CA ALA A 154 0.51 -16.60 -3.45
C ALA A 154 0.29 -15.09 -3.25
N HIS A 155 -0.83 -14.54 -3.78
CA HIS A 155 -1.25 -13.14 -3.58
C HIS A 155 -2.15 -12.96 -2.36
N GLY A 156 -2.41 -11.70 -2.01
CA GLY A 156 -3.40 -11.27 -1.03
C GLY A 156 -2.79 -10.90 0.31
N VAL A 157 -3.31 -11.43 1.42
CA VAL A 157 -2.86 -11.12 2.78
C VAL A 157 -2.68 -12.39 3.59
N SER A 158 -1.56 -12.48 4.30
CA SER A 158 -1.31 -13.49 5.33
C SER A 158 -1.50 -12.85 6.71
N ILE A 159 -2.29 -13.47 7.58
CA ILE A 159 -2.43 -13.07 8.98
C ILE A 159 -2.05 -14.28 9.82
N PHE A 160 -1.09 -14.12 10.73
CA PHE A 160 -0.64 -15.23 11.58
C PHE A 160 -0.09 -14.74 12.91
N GLU A 161 -0.19 -15.61 13.91
CA GLU A 161 0.43 -15.40 15.22
C GLU A 161 1.95 -15.56 15.11
N ILE A 162 2.68 -14.64 15.72
CA ILE A 162 4.13 -14.73 15.90
C ILE A 162 4.49 -14.75 17.38
N LYS A 163 5.55 -15.50 17.72
CA LYS A 163 6.05 -15.60 19.08
C LYS A 163 7.55 -15.40 19.13
N ASN A 164 8.01 -14.59 20.08
CA ASN A 164 9.43 -14.45 20.35
C ASN A 164 9.90 -15.62 21.22
N SER A 165 10.91 -16.33 20.73
CA SER A 165 11.59 -17.40 21.45
C SER A 165 13.10 -17.25 21.24
N ASN A 166 13.89 -17.12 22.31
CA ASN A 166 15.34 -16.95 22.22
C ASN A 166 15.76 -15.74 21.35
N ASN A 167 15.07 -14.61 21.50
CA ASN A 167 15.28 -13.39 20.71
C ASN A 167 15.03 -13.54 19.19
N GLN A 168 14.32 -14.58 18.78
CA GLN A 168 13.85 -14.76 17.40
C GLN A 168 12.33 -14.80 17.36
N TRP A 169 11.76 -14.10 16.40
CA TRP A 169 10.34 -14.13 16.13
C TRP A 169 10.04 -15.27 15.14
N ASN A 170 9.07 -16.11 15.46
CA ASN A 170 8.70 -17.26 14.65
C ASN A 170 7.19 -17.30 14.45
N LEU A 171 6.75 -17.74 13.28
CA LEU A 171 5.37 -18.06 12.97
C LEU A 171 4.88 -19.22 13.87
N VAL A 172 3.69 -19.06 14.45
CA VAL A 172 3.02 -20.11 15.25
C VAL A 172 2.01 -20.81 14.35
N LYS A 173 2.28 -22.08 14.01
CA LYS A 173 1.35 -22.93 13.25
C LYS A 173 0.08 -23.20 14.06
N ASP A 174 -1.01 -23.46 13.36
CA ASP A 174 -2.32 -23.83 13.91
C ASP A 174 -2.93 -22.82 14.89
N SER A 175 -2.43 -21.58 14.91
CA SER A 175 -3.11 -20.55 15.70
C SER A 175 -4.53 -20.32 15.16
N LYS A 176 -5.51 -20.19 16.07
CA LYS A 176 -6.89 -19.86 15.70
C LYS A 176 -7.03 -18.53 14.92
N TYR A 177 -6.00 -17.70 14.96
CA TYR A 177 -5.94 -16.42 14.26
C TYR A 177 -5.33 -16.52 12.86
N ASN A 178 -4.68 -17.65 12.52
CA ASN A 178 -4.05 -17.81 11.22
C ASN A 178 -5.10 -17.78 10.12
N ARG A 179 -4.85 -16.94 9.11
CA ARG A 179 -5.81 -16.70 8.03
C ARG A 179 -5.10 -16.31 6.75
N ARG A 180 -5.54 -16.90 5.63
CA ARG A 180 -5.17 -16.45 4.28
C ARG A 180 -6.34 -15.71 3.64
N ILE A 181 -6.09 -14.50 3.18
CA ILE A 181 -6.97 -13.72 2.32
C ILE A 181 -6.38 -13.81 0.92
N THR A 182 -7.15 -14.31 -0.04
CA THR A 182 -6.67 -14.64 -1.40
C THR A 182 -7.59 -14.00 -2.45
N PRO A 183 -7.28 -14.08 -3.75
CA PRO A 183 -8.19 -13.69 -4.83
C PRO A 183 -9.55 -14.39 -4.82
N PHE A 184 -9.74 -15.40 -3.98
CA PHE A 184 -11.00 -16.16 -3.86
C PHE A 184 -11.82 -15.82 -2.60
N THR A 185 -11.30 -15.01 -1.68
CA THR A 185 -11.99 -14.66 -0.43
C THR A 185 -13.17 -13.74 -0.72
N LYS A 186 -14.37 -14.11 -0.26
CA LYS A 186 -15.57 -13.26 -0.39
C LYS A 186 -15.42 -12.00 0.47
N MET A 187 -15.75 -10.84 -0.11
CA MET A 187 -15.65 -9.52 0.54
C MET A 187 -16.93 -8.73 0.33
N GLU A 188 -17.36 -7.99 1.33
CA GLU A 188 -18.47 -7.04 1.21
C GLU A 188 -18.02 -5.78 0.48
N ILE A 189 -18.78 -5.30 -0.52
CA ILE A 189 -18.61 -3.97 -1.10
C ILE A 189 -19.37 -2.98 -0.22
N THR A 190 -18.70 -1.89 0.17
CA THR A 190 -19.30 -0.81 0.95
C THR A 190 -19.18 0.53 0.21
N GLY A 191 -19.90 1.54 0.70
CA GLY A 191 -19.85 2.89 0.13
C GLY A 191 -20.70 3.07 -1.14
N PRO A 192 -20.48 4.16 -1.89
CA PRO A 192 -21.41 4.61 -2.93
C PRO A 192 -21.57 3.66 -4.11
N ALA A 193 -20.57 2.84 -4.43
CA ALA A 193 -20.64 1.92 -5.56
C ALA A 193 -21.40 0.62 -5.26
N LYS A 194 -21.70 0.30 -3.98
CA LYS A 194 -22.47 -0.88 -3.60
C LYS A 194 -23.82 -0.93 -4.33
N GLY A 195 -24.07 -2.01 -5.06
CA GLY A 195 -25.32 -2.23 -5.80
C GLY A 195 -25.40 -1.51 -7.15
N HIS A 196 -24.41 -0.70 -7.54
CA HIS A 196 -24.41 -0.01 -8.82
C HIS A 196 -24.30 -1.00 -9.99
N SER A 197 -24.90 -0.69 -11.15
CA SER A 197 -24.90 -1.55 -12.34
C SER A 197 -23.49 -1.96 -12.80
N LEU A 198 -22.51 -1.05 -12.71
CA LEU A 198 -21.12 -1.31 -13.05
C LEU A 198 -20.39 -2.27 -12.08
N MET A 199 -21.01 -2.59 -10.93
CA MET A 199 -20.49 -3.58 -9.97
C MET A 199 -21.13 -4.95 -10.12
N LYS A 200 -22.15 -5.09 -11.00
CA LYS A 200 -22.86 -6.35 -11.21
C LYS A 200 -22.09 -7.27 -12.16
N THR A 201 -21.97 -8.52 -11.76
CA THR A 201 -21.30 -9.60 -12.52
C THR A 201 -22.19 -10.84 -12.54
N LYS A 202 -21.79 -11.89 -13.26
CA LYS A 202 -22.55 -13.16 -13.28
C LYS A 202 -22.62 -13.83 -11.91
N GLU A 203 -21.52 -13.74 -11.14
CA GLU A 203 -21.46 -14.31 -9.79
C GLU A 203 -22.17 -13.43 -8.74
N ASP A 204 -22.27 -12.12 -8.98
CA ASP A 204 -22.88 -11.15 -8.05
C ASP A 204 -23.82 -10.21 -8.82
N LYS A 205 -25.03 -10.67 -9.02
CA LYS A 205 -26.07 -9.93 -9.78
C LYS A 205 -26.55 -8.67 -9.07
N ASP A 206 -26.34 -8.59 -7.76
CA ASP A 206 -26.72 -7.43 -6.94
C ASP A 206 -25.62 -6.37 -6.85
N GLY A 207 -24.37 -6.71 -7.18
CA GLY A 207 -23.23 -5.79 -7.12
C GLY A 207 -22.83 -5.38 -5.69
N ILE A 208 -23.00 -6.29 -4.72
CA ILE A 208 -22.78 -6.03 -3.28
C ILE A 208 -21.59 -6.81 -2.70
N TYR A 209 -21.02 -7.74 -3.47
CA TYR A 209 -19.85 -8.52 -3.10
C TYR A 209 -18.74 -8.42 -4.15
N ALA A 210 -17.50 -8.47 -3.69
CA ALA A 210 -16.34 -8.74 -4.52
C ALA A 210 -15.73 -10.09 -4.12
N LYS A 211 -15.00 -10.71 -5.04
CA LYS A 211 -14.29 -11.95 -4.77
C LYS A 211 -12.80 -11.66 -4.82
N GLY A 212 -12.19 -11.64 -3.63
CA GLY A 212 -10.76 -11.52 -3.44
C GLY A 212 -10.17 -10.12 -3.52
N THR A 213 -8.88 -10.15 -3.27
CA THR A 213 -7.97 -9.03 -3.35
C THR A 213 -6.62 -9.53 -3.88
N TRP A 214 -5.89 -8.69 -4.59
CA TRP A 214 -4.58 -8.99 -5.15
C TRP A 214 -3.81 -7.73 -5.45
N ASN A 215 -2.50 -7.87 -5.63
CA ASN A 215 -1.54 -6.80 -5.75
C ASN A 215 -1.67 -5.82 -4.57
N ASN A 216 -1.64 -6.40 -3.39
CA ASN A 216 -1.76 -5.70 -2.12
C ASN A 216 -0.39 -5.12 -1.75
N CYS A 217 -0.19 -3.84 -2.02
CA CYS A 217 1.05 -3.12 -1.78
C CYS A 217 1.13 -2.63 -0.33
N GLY A 218 1.06 -1.34 -0.09
CA GLY A 218 1.14 -0.78 1.24
C GLY A 218 -0.09 -1.05 2.12
N SER A 219 -0.02 -0.60 3.33
CA SER A 219 -1.03 -0.84 4.36
C SER A 219 -1.45 0.44 5.07
N GLY A 220 -2.40 0.30 5.96
CA GLY A 220 -2.81 1.26 6.95
C GLY A 220 -3.40 0.57 8.17
N ARG A 221 -3.59 1.32 9.23
CA ARG A 221 -4.21 0.85 10.45
C ARG A 221 -5.31 1.79 10.89
N THR A 222 -6.44 1.23 11.27
CA THR A 222 -7.52 2.03 11.82
C THR A 222 -7.38 2.23 13.33
N PRO A 223 -7.90 3.33 13.89
CA PRO A 223 -7.92 3.55 15.34
C PRO A 223 -8.76 2.53 16.12
N TRP A 224 -9.64 1.78 15.43
CA TRP A 224 -10.46 0.72 16.03
C TRP A 224 -9.85 -0.67 15.87
N GLY A 225 -8.59 -0.76 15.39
CA GLY A 225 -7.82 -2.00 15.45
C GLY A 225 -7.95 -2.92 14.24
N THR A 226 -8.44 -2.44 13.09
CA THR A 226 -8.46 -3.20 11.84
C THR A 226 -7.27 -2.86 10.95
N TYR A 227 -6.91 -3.79 10.07
CA TYR A 227 -5.89 -3.68 9.05
C TYR A 227 -6.50 -3.17 7.75
N LEU A 228 -5.84 -2.23 7.11
CA LEU A 228 -6.17 -1.76 5.77
C LEU A 228 -5.12 -2.26 4.80
N THR A 229 -5.52 -3.00 3.78
CA THR A 229 -4.65 -3.39 2.67
C THR A 229 -5.05 -2.65 1.40
N CYS A 230 -4.07 -2.28 0.60
CA CYS A 230 -4.23 -1.38 -0.54
C CYS A 230 -3.98 -2.11 -1.85
N GLU A 231 -4.98 -2.13 -2.75
CA GLU A 231 -4.89 -2.75 -4.07
C GLU A 231 -4.23 -1.79 -5.06
N GLU A 232 -3.02 -2.11 -5.52
CA GLU A 232 -2.21 -1.20 -6.35
C GLU A 232 -2.24 -1.61 -7.83
N ASN A 233 -1.38 -2.47 -8.32
CA ASN A 233 -1.26 -2.83 -9.75
C ASN A 233 -2.31 -3.86 -10.22
N PHE A 234 -3.53 -3.78 -9.71
CA PHE A 234 -4.66 -4.67 -9.99
C PHE A 234 -4.99 -4.85 -11.47
N ASN A 235 -4.61 -3.90 -12.30
CA ASN A 235 -4.93 -3.82 -13.72
C ASN A 235 -4.23 -4.88 -14.59
N ASN A 236 -3.17 -5.51 -14.09
CA ASN A 236 -2.32 -6.41 -14.87
C ASN A 236 -2.87 -7.84 -15.02
N TYR A 237 -3.91 -8.18 -14.28
CA TYR A 237 -4.39 -9.56 -14.12
C TYR A 237 -5.51 -9.95 -15.09
N PHE A 238 -6.02 -8.98 -15.84
CA PHE A 238 -7.10 -9.18 -16.81
C PHE A 238 -6.56 -9.40 -18.22
N SER A 239 -7.31 -10.20 -18.99
CA SER A 239 -7.09 -10.40 -20.41
C SER A 239 -8.43 -10.67 -21.10
N SER A 240 -8.44 -10.98 -22.39
CA SER A 240 -9.64 -11.37 -23.13
C SER A 240 -9.38 -12.58 -24.00
N SER A 241 -10.28 -13.56 -23.96
CA SER A 241 -10.29 -14.66 -24.92
C SER A 241 -10.85 -14.26 -26.29
N ASP A 242 -11.65 -13.19 -26.35
CA ASP A 242 -12.07 -12.56 -27.59
C ASP A 242 -10.99 -11.58 -28.08
N LYS A 243 -10.30 -11.94 -29.17
CA LYS A 243 -9.27 -11.13 -29.80
C LYS A 243 -9.80 -9.82 -30.42
N ASN A 244 -11.11 -9.75 -30.67
CA ASN A 244 -11.76 -8.59 -31.28
C ASN A 244 -12.28 -7.61 -30.23
N LEU A 245 -12.25 -7.95 -28.94
CA LEU A 245 -12.67 -7.06 -27.86
C LEU A 245 -11.80 -5.81 -27.84
N LYS A 246 -12.43 -4.67 -28.13
CA LYS A 246 -11.76 -3.36 -28.07
C LYS A 246 -11.74 -2.86 -26.63
N SER A 247 -10.61 -2.30 -26.22
CA SER A 247 -10.50 -1.60 -24.94
C SER A 247 -11.41 -0.37 -24.94
N THR A 248 -12.18 -0.17 -23.87
CA THR A 248 -12.92 1.09 -23.65
C THR A 248 -11.99 2.19 -23.12
N ASN A 249 -12.45 3.44 -23.16
CA ASN A 249 -11.70 4.56 -22.58
C ASN A 249 -11.43 4.35 -21.08
N GLU A 250 -12.39 3.77 -20.36
CA GLU A 250 -12.28 3.48 -18.92
C GLU A 250 -11.24 2.40 -18.66
N LEU A 251 -11.27 1.29 -19.42
CA LEU A 251 -10.23 0.24 -19.30
C LEU A 251 -8.85 0.80 -19.62
N HIS A 252 -8.73 1.60 -20.69
CA HIS A 252 -7.48 2.25 -21.07
C HIS A 252 -6.98 3.21 -19.98
N ARG A 253 -7.88 4.02 -19.39
CA ARG A 253 -7.55 4.99 -18.33
C ARG A 253 -6.89 4.33 -17.11
N TYR A 254 -7.34 3.10 -16.79
CA TYR A 254 -6.78 2.30 -15.70
C TYR A 254 -5.63 1.38 -16.14
N GLY A 255 -5.27 1.36 -17.42
CA GLY A 255 -4.23 0.51 -17.96
C GLY A 255 -4.59 -0.97 -17.98
N ILE A 256 -5.89 -1.30 -17.94
CA ILE A 256 -6.40 -2.66 -18.07
C ILE A 256 -6.30 -3.08 -19.54
N ARG A 257 -5.72 -4.25 -19.79
CA ARG A 257 -5.39 -4.74 -21.12
C ARG A 257 -6.28 -5.90 -21.50
N THR A 258 -6.59 -6.01 -22.80
CA THR A 258 -7.25 -7.19 -23.37
C THR A 258 -6.27 -8.32 -23.71
N ARG A 259 -4.96 -8.01 -23.76
CA ARG A 259 -3.91 -8.99 -24.07
C ARG A 259 -3.31 -9.58 -22.80
N GLU A 260 -3.15 -10.91 -22.78
CA GLU A 260 -2.43 -11.65 -21.76
C GLU A 260 -0.94 -11.25 -21.70
N ILE A 261 -0.38 -11.17 -20.47
CA ILE A 261 1.02 -10.76 -20.20
C ILE A 261 1.85 -11.83 -19.47
N GLY A 262 1.34 -13.05 -19.35
CA GLY A 262 2.05 -14.18 -18.73
C GLY A 262 1.47 -14.65 -17.41
N LEU A 263 0.51 -13.95 -16.82
CA LEU A 263 -0.15 -14.34 -15.56
C LEU A 263 -1.18 -15.46 -15.75
N ASN A 264 -1.86 -15.47 -16.88
CA ASN A 264 -2.83 -16.48 -17.31
C ASN A 264 -4.05 -16.68 -16.37
N TRP A 265 -4.39 -15.70 -15.52
CA TRP A 265 -5.46 -15.84 -14.53
C TRP A 265 -6.82 -16.18 -15.15
N ALA A 266 -7.11 -15.64 -16.34
CA ALA A 266 -8.33 -15.96 -17.09
C ALA A 266 -8.46 -17.45 -17.46
N LYS A 267 -7.37 -18.22 -17.48
CA LYS A 267 -7.40 -19.68 -17.72
C LYS A 267 -7.86 -20.47 -16.49
N ALA A 268 -7.63 -19.95 -15.28
CA ALA A 268 -8.05 -20.59 -14.03
C ALA A 268 -9.42 -20.09 -13.56
N ASP A 269 -9.71 -18.80 -13.75
CA ASP A 269 -10.95 -18.17 -13.32
C ASP A 269 -11.46 -17.19 -14.40
N SER A 270 -12.65 -17.46 -14.91
CA SER A 270 -13.25 -16.69 -16.00
C SER A 270 -13.60 -15.24 -15.66
N ARG A 271 -13.58 -14.86 -14.37
CA ARG A 271 -13.73 -13.47 -13.93
C ARG A 271 -12.67 -12.54 -14.52
N PHE A 272 -11.48 -13.05 -14.77
CA PHE A 272 -10.36 -12.31 -15.33
C PHE A 272 -10.38 -12.21 -16.85
N ASP A 273 -11.41 -12.81 -17.52
CA ASP A 273 -11.66 -12.70 -18.94
C ASP A 273 -12.67 -11.59 -19.23
N LEU A 274 -12.21 -10.46 -19.74
CA LEU A 274 -13.02 -9.27 -20.03
C LEU A 274 -14.17 -9.52 -21.02
N SER A 275 -14.04 -10.52 -21.90
CA SER A 275 -15.14 -10.90 -22.81
C SER A 275 -16.27 -11.65 -22.10
N LYS A 276 -16.04 -12.13 -20.89
CA LYS A 276 -17.02 -12.84 -20.07
C LYS A 276 -17.56 -12.00 -18.93
N GLU A 277 -16.67 -11.19 -18.28
CA GLU A 277 -16.97 -10.37 -17.11
C GLU A 277 -16.36 -8.96 -17.25
N ILE A 278 -16.99 -8.11 -18.06
CA ILE A 278 -16.49 -6.75 -18.36
C ILE A 278 -16.49 -5.83 -17.13
N ASN A 279 -17.33 -6.09 -16.15
CA ASN A 279 -17.45 -5.28 -14.93
C ASN A 279 -16.53 -5.75 -13.80
N GLU A 280 -15.92 -6.93 -13.86
CA GLU A 280 -15.07 -7.43 -12.80
C GLU A 280 -13.91 -6.46 -12.44
N PRO A 281 -13.27 -5.77 -13.40
CA PRO A 281 -12.24 -4.77 -13.09
C PRO A 281 -12.72 -3.60 -12.22
N ASN A 282 -14.04 -3.34 -12.17
CA ASN A 282 -14.60 -2.26 -11.35
C ASN A 282 -14.66 -2.64 -9.87
N LYS A 283 -14.50 -3.91 -9.52
CA LYS A 283 -14.56 -4.45 -8.16
C LYS A 283 -13.20 -4.46 -7.45
N VAL A 284 -12.13 -3.96 -8.08
CA VAL A 284 -10.77 -3.97 -7.56
C VAL A 284 -10.08 -2.62 -7.77
N GLY A 285 -9.02 -2.34 -7.01
CA GLY A 285 -8.36 -1.05 -6.96
C GLY A 285 -8.88 -0.17 -5.82
N TYR A 286 -9.23 -0.80 -4.70
CA TYR A 286 -9.75 -0.14 -3.49
C TYR A 286 -8.89 -0.44 -2.27
N VAL A 287 -9.22 0.21 -1.16
CA VAL A 287 -8.73 -0.16 0.17
C VAL A 287 -9.67 -1.21 0.76
N VAL A 288 -9.09 -2.28 1.28
CA VAL A 288 -9.80 -3.39 1.91
C VAL A 288 -9.53 -3.40 3.41
N GLU A 289 -10.59 -3.35 4.22
CA GLU A 289 -10.52 -3.46 5.67
C GLU A 289 -10.68 -4.93 6.11
N ILE A 290 -9.75 -5.38 6.96
CA ILE A 290 -9.72 -6.73 7.52
C ILE A 290 -9.59 -6.62 9.04
N ASP A 291 -10.42 -7.35 9.78
CA ASP A 291 -10.26 -7.51 11.23
C ASP A 291 -9.33 -8.70 11.52
N PRO A 292 -8.08 -8.46 11.93
CA PRO A 292 -7.13 -9.52 12.21
C PRO A 292 -7.43 -10.27 13.51
N LEU A 293 -8.20 -9.67 14.41
CA LEU A 293 -8.60 -10.27 15.70
C LEU A 293 -9.81 -11.20 15.57
N ASN A 294 -10.53 -11.10 14.44
CA ASN A 294 -11.69 -11.95 14.14
C ASN A 294 -11.51 -12.67 12.79
N PRO A 295 -10.88 -13.86 12.78
CA PRO A 295 -10.59 -14.60 11.55
C PRO A 295 -11.83 -15.00 10.74
N ASN A 296 -13.03 -15.00 11.36
CA ASN A 296 -14.29 -15.31 10.71
C ASN A 296 -15.00 -14.07 10.12
N SER A 297 -14.46 -12.88 10.33
CA SER A 297 -15.03 -11.64 9.79
C SER A 297 -14.97 -11.61 8.25
N THR A 298 -15.99 -11.03 7.62
CA THR A 298 -15.95 -10.76 6.17
C THR A 298 -15.18 -9.47 5.91
N PRO A 299 -14.09 -9.47 5.12
CA PRO A 299 -13.40 -8.25 4.73
C PRO A 299 -14.32 -7.29 3.99
N LYS A 300 -14.05 -5.98 4.11
CA LYS A 300 -14.85 -4.92 3.49
C LYS A 300 -14.02 -4.12 2.50
N LYS A 301 -14.54 -3.97 1.28
CA LYS A 301 -13.96 -3.15 0.21
C LYS A 301 -14.61 -1.78 0.19
N HIS A 302 -13.86 -0.71 0.50
CA HIS A 302 -14.39 0.63 0.73
C HIS A 302 -14.37 1.49 -0.54
N THR A 303 -15.45 1.47 -1.31
CA THR A 303 -15.53 2.22 -2.57
C THR A 303 -15.55 3.75 -2.39
N ALA A 304 -15.95 4.26 -1.22
CA ALA A 304 -15.92 5.69 -0.93
C ALA A 304 -14.51 6.30 -0.90
N LEU A 305 -13.48 5.48 -0.77
CA LEU A 305 -12.07 5.88 -0.82
C LEU A 305 -11.56 6.07 -2.26
N GLY A 306 -12.41 5.79 -3.26
CA GLY A 306 -12.08 5.89 -4.69
C GLY A 306 -11.36 4.65 -5.24
N ARG A 307 -11.38 4.48 -6.58
CA ARG A 307 -10.71 3.41 -7.30
C ARG A 307 -9.49 3.95 -8.05
N PHE A 308 -8.31 3.49 -7.65
CA PHE A 308 -7.03 3.78 -8.28
C PHE A 308 -5.96 2.81 -7.76
N LYS A 309 -4.70 2.99 -8.12
CA LYS A 309 -3.60 2.17 -7.62
C LYS A 309 -3.18 2.66 -6.23
N HIS A 310 -3.85 2.13 -5.23
CA HIS A 310 -3.59 2.52 -3.85
C HIS A 310 -2.24 1.98 -3.36
N GLU A 311 -1.31 2.88 -3.07
CA GLU A 311 -0.02 2.50 -2.48
C GLU A 311 -0.17 2.22 -0.99
N ASN A 312 -0.64 3.19 -0.21
CA ASN A 312 -1.03 2.99 1.19
C ASN A 312 -2.25 3.84 1.56
N ALA A 313 -2.74 3.66 2.78
CA ALA A 313 -3.86 4.42 3.34
C ALA A 313 -3.47 4.99 4.71
N GLU A 314 -2.97 6.23 4.72
CA GLU A 314 -2.59 6.93 5.95
C GLU A 314 -3.82 7.55 6.61
N LEU A 315 -4.22 7.00 7.75
CA LEU A 315 -5.42 7.39 8.47
C LEU A 315 -5.10 8.26 9.68
N VAL A 316 -5.74 9.42 9.77
CA VAL A 316 -5.64 10.35 10.90
C VAL A 316 -7.01 10.76 11.42
N ILE A 317 -7.08 11.13 12.70
CA ILE A 317 -8.28 11.69 13.31
C ILE A 317 -8.12 13.21 13.35
N SER A 318 -9.04 13.93 12.70
CA SER A 318 -9.07 15.39 12.73
C SER A 318 -9.50 15.94 14.10
N LYS A 319 -9.29 17.23 14.34
CA LYS A 319 -9.65 17.90 15.61
C LYS A 319 -11.13 17.76 15.99
N ASN A 320 -12.02 17.65 15.00
CA ASN A 320 -13.46 17.44 15.22
C ASN A 320 -13.86 15.95 15.23
N GLY A 321 -12.89 15.04 15.32
CA GLY A 321 -13.09 13.59 15.46
C GLY A 321 -13.46 12.88 14.15
N LYS A 322 -13.42 13.54 12.99
CA LYS A 322 -13.63 12.88 11.70
C LYS A 322 -12.41 12.09 11.28
N ILE A 323 -12.65 11.00 10.58
CA ILE A 323 -11.59 10.21 9.95
C ILE A 323 -11.17 10.90 8.66
N VAL A 324 -9.87 11.07 8.51
CA VAL A 324 -9.24 11.55 7.27
C VAL A 324 -8.29 10.46 6.79
N VAL A 325 -8.38 10.09 5.51
CA VAL A 325 -7.47 9.12 4.89
C VAL A 325 -6.77 9.79 3.72
N TYR A 326 -5.44 9.81 3.74
CA TYR A 326 -4.61 10.26 2.63
C TYR A 326 -4.12 9.05 1.84
N MET A 327 -4.15 9.14 0.50
CA MET A 327 -3.85 8.02 -0.40
C MET A 327 -3.16 8.52 -1.66
N GLY A 328 -2.14 7.80 -2.11
CA GLY A 328 -1.44 8.04 -3.37
C GLY A 328 -1.92 7.08 -4.46
N ASP A 329 -2.00 7.57 -5.71
CA ASP A 329 -2.23 6.74 -6.90
C ASP A 329 -0.88 6.52 -7.59
N ASP A 330 -0.23 5.36 -7.35
CA ASP A 330 1.10 5.08 -7.85
C ASP A 330 1.12 4.82 -9.36
N GLU A 331 1.03 5.90 -10.10
CA GLU A 331 1.25 5.91 -11.55
C GLU A 331 1.79 7.29 -11.97
N ARG A 332 2.55 7.34 -13.05
CA ARG A 332 3.13 8.58 -13.58
C ARG A 332 2.08 9.54 -14.08
N GLY A 333 1.97 10.69 -13.41
CA GLY A 333 1.01 11.73 -13.75
C GLY A 333 -0.39 11.48 -13.19
N GLU A 334 -0.53 10.58 -12.21
CA GLU A 334 -1.75 10.40 -11.43
C GLU A 334 -1.71 11.26 -10.15
N TYR A 335 -2.61 11.06 -9.21
CA TYR A 335 -3.00 12.09 -8.26
C TYR A 335 -2.83 11.67 -6.80
N LEU A 336 -2.85 12.67 -5.92
CA LEU A 336 -2.89 12.53 -4.47
C LEU A 336 -4.33 12.78 -3.99
N TYR A 337 -4.88 11.88 -3.19
CA TYR A 337 -6.26 11.91 -2.74
C TYR A 337 -6.38 12.08 -1.23
N LYS A 338 -7.53 12.61 -0.81
CA LYS A 338 -7.95 12.71 0.60
C LYS A 338 -9.42 12.32 0.72
N TYR A 339 -9.71 11.46 1.65
CA TYR A 339 -11.07 11.15 2.08
C TYR A 339 -11.35 11.76 3.44
N VAL A 340 -12.59 12.21 3.69
CA VAL A 340 -13.04 12.72 5.00
C VAL A 340 -14.40 12.11 5.33
N SER A 341 -14.53 11.43 6.47
CA SER A 341 -15.80 10.87 6.92
C SER A 341 -16.84 11.95 7.20
N ASN A 342 -18.12 11.66 6.95
CA ASN A 342 -19.20 12.60 7.29
C ASN A 342 -19.37 12.72 8.81
N GLU A 343 -19.27 11.60 9.53
CA GLU A 343 -19.44 11.54 10.98
C GLU A 343 -18.10 11.46 11.73
N SER A 344 -18.15 11.89 12.99
CA SER A 344 -17.05 11.72 13.95
C SER A 344 -17.00 10.30 14.48
N ILE A 345 -15.80 9.81 14.80
CA ILE A 345 -15.56 8.48 15.36
C ILE A 345 -16.36 8.22 16.63
N ASN A 346 -16.66 9.25 17.42
CA ASN A 346 -17.42 9.10 18.68
C ASN A 346 -18.92 8.99 18.47
N LYS A 347 -19.44 9.32 17.26
CA LYS A 347 -20.87 9.33 16.96
C LYS A 347 -21.41 8.04 16.37
N VAL A 348 -20.56 7.17 15.84
CA VAL A 348 -20.99 5.94 15.17
C VAL A 348 -20.64 4.69 16.00
N LYS A 349 -21.53 3.70 15.99
CA LYS A 349 -21.31 2.42 16.65
C LYS A 349 -20.42 1.51 15.81
N ASP A 350 -20.79 1.26 14.57
CA ASP A 350 -19.98 0.51 13.60
C ASP A 350 -18.94 1.45 12.96
N LYS A 351 -17.71 1.34 13.40
CA LYS A 351 -16.60 2.22 12.96
C LYS A 351 -16.24 2.04 11.47
N SER A 352 -16.52 0.88 10.89
CA SER A 352 -16.25 0.63 9.47
C SER A 352 -17.10 1.52 8.54
N THR A 353 -18.25 2.02 9.04
CA THR A 353 -19.09 2.97 8.29
C THR A 353 -18.41 4.32 8.06
N LEU A 354 -17.40 4.66 8.88
CA LEU A 354 -16.61 5.88 8.71
C LEU A 354 -15.76 5.87 7.43
N LEU A 355 -15.45 4.68 6.88
CA LEU A 355 -14.73 4.53 5.61
C LEU A 355 -15.68 4.37 4.41
N SER A 356 -16.99 4.30 4.66
CA SER A 356 -18.01 4.08 3.62
C SER A 356 -18.87 5.31 3.35
N ASN A 357 -18.94 6.24 4.31
CA ASN A 357 -19.79 7.41 4.26
C ASN A 357 -18.98 8.69 4.51
N GLY A 358 -18.58 9.34 3.43
CA GLY A 358 -17.75 10.54 3.47
C GLY A 358 -17.60 11.17 2.10
N ASN A 359 -16.67 12.11 2.00
CA ASN A 359 -16.37 12.85 0.79
C ASN A 359 -14.92 12.59 0.36
N LEU A 360 -14.74 12.41 -0.95
CA LEU A 360 -13.45 12.21 -1.59
C LEU A 360 -12.98 13.50 -2.23
N TYR A 361 -11.72 13.82 -2.08
CA TYR A 361 -11.05 15.00 -2.60
C TYR A 361 -9.77 14.60 -3.33
N VAL A 362 -9.32 15.47 -4.23
CA VAL A 362 -8.03 15.36 -4.92
C VAL A 362 -7.22 16.63 -4.71
N ALA A 363 -5.90 16.50 -4.63
CA ALA A 363 -5.01 17.63 -4.39
C ALA A 363 -4.82 18.50 -5.63
N LYS A 364 -4.83 19.81 -5.43
CA LYS A 364 -4.35 20.81 -6.39
C LYS A 364 -3.32 21.68 -5.70
N PHE A 365 -2.11 21.71 -6.23
CA PHE A 365 -1.01 22.54 -5.74
C PHE A 365 -0.84 23.77 -6.63
N ASN A 366 -0.57 24.90 -6.00
CA ASN A 366 -0.42 26.19 -6.65
C ASN A 366 1.06 26.64 -6.68
N ASP A 367 1.42 27.54 -7.59
CA ASP A 367 2.80 28.03 -7.76
C ASP A 367 3.33 28.87 -6.58
N ASN A 368 2.46 29.33 -5.70
CA ASN A 368 2.81 30.06 -4.48
C ASN A 368 3.05 29.14 -3.27
N PHE A 369 3.24 27.83 -3.47
CA PHE A 369 3.40 26.80 -2.44
C PHE A 369 2.19 26.64 -1.51
N THR A 370 1.00 27.06 -1.94
CA THR A 370 -0.26 26.67 -1.33
C THR A 370 -0.87 25.49 -2.06
N GLY A 371 -1.92 24.92 -1.48
CA GLY A 371 -2.70 23.87 -2.13
C GLY A 371 -4.13 23.87 -1.62
N GLU A 372 -4.98 23.19 -2.36
CA GLU A 372 -6.38 23.00 -2.02
C GLU A 372 -6.82 21.56 -2.29
N TRP A 373 -7.86 21.14 -1.61
CA TRP A 373 -8.48 19.84 -1.79
C TRP A 373 -9.78 20.02 -2.57
N LEU A 374 -9.75 19.65 -3.85
CA LEU A 374 -10.91 19.75 -4.74
C LEU A 374 -11.87 18.60 -4.45
N LEU A 375 -13.12 18.92 -4.14
CA LEU A 375 -14.16 17.91 -3.91
C LEU A 375 -14.47 17.14 -5.19
N LEU A 376 -14.56 15.81 -5.08
CA LEU A 376 -14.99 14.93 -6.14
C LEU A 376 -16.45 14.52 -5.89
N ASP A 377 -17.37 15.19 -6.56
CA ASP A 377 -18.79 14.85 -6.55
C ASP A 377 -19.41 14.98 -7.96
N THR A 378 -20.68 14.76 -8.07
CA THR A 378 -21.39 14.83 -9.37
C THR A 378 -21.44 16.24 -9.95
N GLN A 379 -21.46 17.26 -9.12
CA GLN A 379 -21.53 18.68 -9.57
C GLN A 379 -20.18 19.13 -10.10
N THR A 380 -19.10 18.82 -9.41
CA THR A 380 -17.75 19.24 -9.80
C THR A 380 -17.20 18.41 -10.96
N THR A 381 -17.57 17.15 -11.07
CA THR A 381 -17.02 16.22 -12.08
C THR A 381 -17.92 16.05 -13.31
N GLY A 382 -19.22 16.34 -13.19
CA GLY A 382 -20.21 16.06 -14.24
C GLY A 382 -20.44 14.56 -14.51
N LEU A 383 -20.04 13.67 -13.56
CA LEU A 383 -20.38 12.24 -13.61
C LEU A 383 -21.81 12.03 -13.11
N SER A 384 -22.46 10.93 -13.54
CA SER A 384 -23.90 10.74 -13.35
C SER A 384 -24.29 10.40 -11.91
N SER A 385 -23.35 9.84 -11.14
CA SER A 385 -23.61 9.44 -9.76
C SER A 385 -22.35 9.45 -8.89
N LYS A 386 -22.52 9.49 -7.57
CA LYS A 386 -21.41 9.32 -6.63
C LYS A 386 -20.73 7.95 -6.77
N ALA A 387 -21.48 6.92 -7.19
CA ALA A 387 -20.92 5.63 -7.52
C ALA A 387 -19.91 5.72 -8.67
N GLU A 388 -20.27 6.39 -9.76
CA GLU A 388 -19.35 6.60 -10.89
C GLU A 388 -18.12 7.43 -10.51
N VAL A 389 -18.26 8.46 -9.66
CA VAL A 389 -17.12 9.21 -9.12
C VAL A 389 -16.14 8.28 -8.41
N CYS A 390 -16.64 7.34 -7.61
CA CYS A 390 -15.81 6.37 -6.88
C CYS A 390 -15.24 5.25 -7.76
N ILE A 391 -15.94 4.84 -8.84
CA ILE A 391 -15.47 3.83 -9.79
C ILE A 391 -14.50 4.43 -10.79
N PHE A 392 -14.74 5.66 -11.24
CA PHE A 392 -13.94 6.37 -12.24
C PHE A 392 -13.15 7.54 -11.62
N THR A 393 -12.58 7.32 -10.45
CA THR A 393 -11.92 8.36 -9.65
C THR A 393 -10.82 9.11 -10.40
N ARG A 394 -10.04 8.43 -11.25
CA ARG A 394 -9.03 9.06 -12.11
C ARG A 394 -9.65 10.05 -13.11
N LEU A 395 -10.79 9.69 -13.71
CA LEU A 395 -11.54 10.58 -14.60
C LEU A 395 -12.10 11.78 -13.83
N ALA A 396 -12.66 11.52 -12.64
CA ALA A 396 -13.17 12.59 -11.77
C ALA A 396 -12.06 13.60 -11.44
N ALA A 397 -10.87 13.14 -11.07
CA ALA A 397 -9.72 13.99 -10.75
C ALA A 397 -9.24 14.81 -11.96
N SER A 398 -9.18 14.20 -13.16
CA SER A 398 -8.87 14.91 -14.41
C SER A 398 -9.86 16.05 -14.69
N LYS A 399 -11.16 15.80 -14.50
CA LYS A 399 -12.23 16.78 -14.78
C LYS A 399 -12.18 18.03 -13.90
N VAL A 400 -11.70 17.90 -12.66
CA VAL A 400 -11.56 19.05 -11.75
C VAL A 400 -10.20 19.74 -11.84
N GLY A 401 -9.31 19.27 -12.72
CA GLY A 401 -7.99 19.89 -12.93
C GLY A 401 -7.02 19.70 -11.77
N ALA A 402 -6.99 18.52 -11.21
CA ALA A 402 -6.04 18.13 -10.16
C ALA A 402 -4.57 18.22 -10.62
N THR A 403 -3.64 18.39 -9.68
CA THR A 403 -2.21 18.41 -10.00
C THR A 403 -1.70 16.99 -10.21
N THR A 404 -1.11 16.74 -11.40
CA THR A 404 -0.47 15.47 -11.73
C THR A 404 0.82 15.30 -10.95
N MET A 405 1.02 14.12 -10.34
CA MET A 405 2.14 13.83 -9.44
C MET A 405 3.16 12.86 -10.07
N ASP A 406 4.33 12.74 -9.44
CA ASP A 406 5.43 11.87 -9.88
C ASP A 406 5.40 10.50 -9.16
N ARG A 407 4.31 9.73 -9.36
CA ARG A 407 4.05 8.48 -8.66
C ARG A 407 3.97 8.71 -7.14
N PRO A 408 2.83 9.21 -6.63
CA PRO A 408 2.65 9.36 -5.20
C PRO A 408 2.50 7.98 -4.56
N GLU A 409 3.48 7.65 -3.74
CA GLU A 409 3.59 6.37 -3.04
C GLU A 409 3.22 6.53 -1.55
N TRP A 410 4.10 6.09 -0.66
CA TRP A 410 3.81 6.03 0.76
C TRP A 410 3.59 7.41 1.38
N ILE A 411 2.51 7.51 2.14
CA ILE A 411 2.11 8.72 2.87
C ILE A 411 2.24 8.43 4.36
N ALA A 412 2.78 9.40 5.10
CA ALA A 412 2.89 9.34 6.55
C ALA A 412 2.54 10.68 7.19
N SER A 413 1.78 10.66 8.26
CA SER A 413 1.48 11.82 9.09
C SER A 413 2.51 11.99 10.20
N ASN A 414 2.80 13.24 10.55
CA ASN A 414 3.65 13.51 11.70
C ASN A 414 2.85 13.35 12.99
N PRO A 415 3.25 12.44 13.92
CA PRO A 415 2.46 12.17 15.12
C PRO A 415 2.40 13.35 16.11
N LYS A 416 3.29 14.34 15.97
CA LYS A 416 3.40 15.50 16.89
C LYS A 416 2.99 16.81 16.25
N LYS A 417 2.92 16.88 14.93
CA LYS A 417 2.65 18.11 14.19
C LYS A 417 1.55 17.86 13.17
N ASN A 418 0.78 18.89 12.89
CA ASN A 418 -0.20 18.86 11.81
C ASN A 418 0.51 18.95 10.44
N GLU A 419 1.24 17.91 10.09
CA GLU A 419 2.02 17.79 8.85
C GLU A 419 1.86 16.38 8.28
N VAL A 420 1.79 16.28 6.96
CA VAL A 420 1.73 15.01 6.23
C VAL A 420 2.79 15.05 5.14
N CYS A 421 3.46 13.93 4.93
CA CYS A 421 4.45 13.73 3.89
C CYS A 421 4.01 12.64 2.92
N CYS A 422 4.31 12.82 1.63
CA CYS A 422 4.12 11.83 0.59
C CYS A 422 5.44 11.61 -0.16
N CYS A 423 5.87 10.37 -0.31
CA CYS A 423 6.99 9.99 -1.14
C CYS A 423 6.56 9.98 -2.62
N LEU A 424 7.33 10.65 -3.46
CA LEU A 424 7.20 10.56 -4.93
C LEU A 424 8.42 9.81 -5.46
N THR A 425 8.21 8.72 -6.21
CA THR A 425 9.31 7.82 -6.61
C THR A 425 10.07 8.32 -7.82
N ASN A 426 9.39 8.54 -8.93
CA ASN A 426 9.98 9.01 -10.18
C ASN A 426 8.88 9.30 -11.23
N ASN A 427 9.20 10.14 -12.21
CA ASN A 427 8.35 10.32 -13.38
C ASN A 427 9.16 10.69 -14.64
N LYS A 428 9.58 9.69 -15.41
CA LYS A 428 10.26 9.91 -16.70
C LYS A 428 9.42 10.67 -17.72
N ASN A 429 8.12 10.80 -17.50
CA ASN A 429 7.19 11.50 -18.39
C ASN A 429 7.03 12.99 -18.02
N ARG A 430 7.50 13.45 -16.84
CA ARG A 430 7.38 14.83 -16.40
C ARG A 430 8.00 15.80 -17.42
N GLY A 431 7.18 16.75 -17.93
CA GLY A 431 7.57 17.70 -18.96
C GLY A 431 7.85 17.09 -20.34
N ILE A 432 7.41 15.83 -20.61
CA ILE A 432 7.66 15.11 -21.85
C ILE A 432 6.38 14.62 -22.51
N LYS A 433 5.47 14.02 -21.77
CA LYS A 433 4.20 13.52 -22.29
C LYS A 433 3.10 13.46 -21.22
N THR A 434 1.86 13.44 -21.68
CA THR A 434 0.65 13.33 -20.86
C THR A 434 0.57 11.99 -20.11
N ASN A 435 -0.32 11.94 -19.10
CA ASN A 435 -0.73 10.67 -18.51
C ASN A 435 -1.68 9.88 -19.45
N LYS A 436 -2.21 8.76 -18.99
CA LYS A 436 -3.15 7.93 -19.78
C LYS A 436 -4.52 8.59 -19.98
N GLY A 437 -4.85 9.62 -19.24
CA GLY A 437 -6.07 10.42 -19.41
C GLY A 437 -5.91 11.59 -20.38
N GLY A 438 -4.69 11.83 -20.86
CA GLY A 438 -4.37 13.00 -21.69
C GLY A 438 -4.04 14.26 -20.88
N ASP A 439 -4.02 14.17 -19.53
CA ASP A 439 -3.69 15.30 -18.68
C ASP A 439 -2.22 15.69 -18.82
N LYS A 440 -1.94 16.99 -18.82
CA LYS A 440 -0.59 17.51 -18.89
C LYS A 440 0.22 17.10 -17.65
N VAL A 441 1.44 16.69 -17.87
CA VAL A 441 2.40 16.33 -16.84
C VAL A 441 3.58 17.31 -16.92
N ASP A 442 3.24 18.61 -16.84
CA ASP A 442 4.20 19.69 -16.94
C ASP A 442 5.04 19.82 -15.65
N VAL A 443 6.23 20.42 -15.77
CA VAL A 443 7.03 20.83 -14.62
C VAL A 443 6.30 21.96 -13.88
N ASP A 444 6.14 21.84 -12.58
CA ASP A 444 5.51 22.78 -11.68
C ASP A 444 6.30 22.93 -10.37
N LYS A 445 5.84 23.77 -9.45
CA LYS A 445 6.53 24.02 -8.16
C LYS A 445 6.60 22.80 -7.25
N VAL A 446 5.63 21.91 -7.31
CA VAL A 446 5.59 20.68 -6.49
C VAL A 446 6.30 19.51 -7.20
N ASN A 447 6.41 19.55 -8.53
CA ASN A 447 7.13 18.58 -9.36
C ASN A 447 8.18 19.29 -10.23
N PRO A 448 9.28 19.82 -9.65
CA PRO A 448 10.16 20.80 -10.30
C PRO A 448 11.16 20.21 -11.30
N ARG A 449 11.22 18.89 -11.47
CA ARG A 449 12.23 18.23 -12.28
C ARG A 449 11.65 17.58 -13.53
N LYS A 450 12.04 18.06 -14.70
CA LYS A 450 11.79 17.38 -15.98
C LYS A 450 12.44 15.99 -15.97
N ASN A 451 11.77 14.99 -16.52
CA ASN A 451 12.27 13.60 -16.57
C ASN A 451 12.79 13.14 -15.20
N ASN A 452 11.98 13.32 -14.17
CA ASN A 452 12.36 13.05 -12.79
C ASN A 452 12.66 11.57 -12.56
N LYS A 453 13.94 11.21 -12.37
CA LYS A 453 14.39 9.81 -12.15
C LYS A 453 14.48 9.43 -10.68
N TYR A 454 14.52 10.39 -9.77
CA TYR A 454 14.94 10.19 -8.38
C TYR A 454 13.84 10.47 -7.35
N GLY A 455 12.68 10.97 -7.79
CA GLY A 455 11.60 11.31 -6.88
C GLY A 455 11.92 12.43 -5.90
N GLN A 456 11.06 12.59 -4.91
CA GLN A 456 11.17 13.59 -3.83
C GLN A 456 10.11 13.34 -2.77
N ILE A 457 10.17 14.08 -1.66
CA ILE A 457 9.11 14.08 -0.64
C ILE A 457 8.35 15.40 -0.73
N VAL A 458 7.03 15.31 -0.89
CA VAL A 458 6.11 16.45 -0.77
C VAL A 458 5.55 16.49 0.65
N ARG A 459 5.57 17.65 1.26
CA ARG A 459 5.04 17.88 2.61
C ARG A 459 4.02 19.00 2.60
N TRP A 460 2.90 18.79 3.29
CA TRP A 460 1.87 19.82 3.47
C TRP A 460 1.36 19.88 4.91
N LYS A 461 0.73 20.99 5.23
CA LYS A 461 -0.06 21.16 6.46
C LYS A 461 -1.53 21.11 6.06
N PRO A 462 -2.29 20.11 6.56
CA PRO A 462 -3.72 19.97 6.29
C PRO A 462 -4.55 21.16 6.78
#